data_471d6686366df30d9b433169080fd4fa
#
_entry.id   471d6686366df30d9b433169080fd4fa
#
_cell.length_a   1.000
_cell.length_b   1.000
_cell.length_c   1.000
_cell.angle_alpha   90.00
_cell.angle_beta   90.00
_cell.angle_gamma   90.00
#
_symmetry.space_group_name_H-M   'P 1'
#
loop_
_entity.id
_entity.type
_entity.pdbx_description
1 polymer ?
#
loop_
_entity_poly.entity_id
_entity_poly.type
_entity_poly.pdbx_seq_one_letter_code
_entity_poly.pdbx_strand_id
1 'polypeptide(L)'
;VSSSDEALELLRENDSFDLAISMFNVGDVDIFHLSKMVKEIRPDIPVVLLANFSKDINKRIEQGDASAIDYIFYWHGNADLILTIIKLIEDRMNADNDILGVGVQCILLVEDSIKYYSTYLPAIYKLVLQQNSEFLKEALNEQQQMLRKRARPKILLATNYTGAVELYEKYKKNLLGVISDVGFVLHKGDPSASEKLDAGIDLCRLIKADNPQMPFLMQSSQESMRTTAEELGVGFIAKYSKTLLLELSDYIGEEFTFGDFVFKDLTTGEVIGRAKDLRDMQHLVMEIPEEVLLSHASRNRLSKWMYSRGLFSLGAAMRAARKSHFNSTDEMRAFIAGAIREYRILQGHGVVARFDPATYNRYIWFARMGNGSLGGKGRGLAFMNSMLQKYRLYNKYEGIKVTLPRTVVVATDYFDEFIRDNGLQYVINADIADEEILSE
;
A
#
# COMPACT_ATOMS: atom_id res chain seq x y z
N VAL A 1 -5.30 28.16 13.22
CA VAL A 1 -5.93 28.89 14.36
C VAL A 1 -4.92 29.10 15.46
N SER A 2 -5.00 30.24 16.15
CA SER A 2 -4.04 30.63 17.16
C SER A 2 -4.62 30.66 18.60
N SER A 3 -5.94 30.48 18.73
CA SER A 3 -6.62 30.39 20.02
C SER A 3 -7.52 29.17 20.11
N SER A 4 -7.78 28.74 21.35
CA SER A 4 -8.72 27.63 21.64
C SER A 4 -10.15 28.01 21.27
N ASP A 5 -10.58 29.24 21.56
CA ASP A 5 -11.95 29.67 21.26
C ASP A 5 -12.23 29.68 19.76
N GLU A 6 -11.32 30.21 18.94
CA GLU A 6 -11.41 30.19 17.49
C GLU A 6 -11.49 28.74 16.95
N ALA A 7 -10.68 27.83 17.50
CA ALA A 7 -10.70 26.41 17.11
C ALA A 7 -12.05 25.75 17.42
N LEU A 8 -12.62 26.00 18.62
CA LEU A 8 -13.89 25.43 19.04
C LEU A 8 -15.07 26.04 18.27
N GLU A 9 -15.02 27.33 17.93
CA GLU A 9 -16.03 27.98 17.10
C GLU A 9 -16.05 27.40 15.69
N LEU A 10 -14.90 27.26 15.06
CA LEU A 10 -14.77 26.62 13.74
C LEU A 10 -15.32 25.19 13.74
N LEU A 11 -15.07 24.41 14.80
CA LEU A 11 -15.60 23.05 14.94
C LEU A 11 -17.11 22.98 15.09
N ARG A 12 -17.73 24.02 15.71
CA ARG A 12 -19.20 24.12 15.83
C ARG A 12 -19.87 24.53 14.53
N GLU A 13 -19.20 25.40 13.76
CA GLU A 13 -19.74 25.97 12.52
C GLU A 13 -19.53 25.10 11.29
N ASN A 14 -18.56 24.16 11.32
CA ASN A 14 -18.13 23.43 10.16
C ASN A 14 -17.90 21.94 10.44
N ASP A 15 -18.75 21.11 9.85
CA ASP A 15 -18.71 19.64 9.97
C ASP A 15 -17.66 18.96 9.07
N SER A 16 -16.92 19.73 8.25
CA SER A 16 -15.96 19.17 7.27
C SER A 16 -14.59 18.81 7.85
N PHE A 17 -14.37 19.04 9.14
CA PHE A 17 -13.09 18.68 9.77
C PHE A 17 -13.09 17.23 10.21
N ASP A 18 -12.08 16.46 9.78
CA ASP A 18 -11.89 15.04 10.09
C ASP A 18 -10.75 14.76 11.07
N LEU A 19 -9.99 15.78 11.47
CA LEU A 19 -8.80 15.65 12.32
C LEU A 19 -8.45 16.98 12.99
N ALA A 20 -8.17 16.94 14.30
CA ALA A 20 -7.61 18.05 15.06
C ALA A 20 -6.14 17.75 15.42
N ILE A 21 -5.21 18.58 14.97
CA ILE A 21 -3.80 18.52 15.34
C ILE A 21 -3.46 19.77 16.15
N SER A 22 -2.92 19.59 17.35
CA SER A 22 -2.58 20.69 18.25
C SER A 22 -1.17 20.57 18.80
N MET A 23 -0.54 21.70 19.03
CA MET A 23 0.65 21.79 19.88
C MET A 23 0.24 21.69 21.36
N PHE A 24 1.24 21.64 22.26
CA PHE A 24 1.00 21.42 23.69
C PHE A 24 0.14 22.53 24.35
N ASN A 25 0.36 23.78 23.96
CA ASN A 25 -0.42 24.91 24.42
C ASN A 25 -1.01 25.67 23.23
N VAL A 26 -2.29 26.03 23.33
CA VAL A 26 -2.99 26.88 22.36
C VAL A 26 -3.55 28.09 23.13
N GLY A 27 -2.85 29.21 23.04
CA GLY A 27 -3.11 30.37 23.93
C GLY A 27 -2.87 29.99 25.39
N ASP A 28 -3.86 30.25 26.24
CA ASP A 28 -3.80 30.00 27.69
C ASP A 28 -4.35 28.62 28.09
N VAL A 29 -4.83 27.82 27.11
CA VAL A 29 -5.45 26.50 27.34
C VAL A 29 -4.45 25.41 26.99
N ASP A 30 -4.27 24.46 27.90
CA ASP A 30 -3.48 23.28 27.62
C ASP A 30 -4.28 22.23 26.83
N ILE A 31 -3.57 21.36 26.11
CA ILE A 31 -4.16 20.37 25.20
C ILE A 31 -5.05 19.37 25.93
N PHE A 32 -4.80 19.02 27.17
CA PHE A 32 -5.61 18.05 27.91
C PHE A 32 -7.03 18.58 28.16
N HIS A 33 -7.16 19.89 28.41
CA HIS A 33 -8.46 20.52 28.53
C HIS A 33 -9.11 20.75 27.17
N LEU A 34 -8.35 21.29 26.20
CA LEU A 34 -8.84 21.53 24.84
C LEU A 34 -9.33 20.25 24.17
N SER A 35 -8.61 19.12 24.30
CA SER A 35 -9.02 17.84 23.71
C SER A 35 -10.37 17.34 24.25
N LYS A 36 -10.65 17.54 25.53
CA LYS A 36 -11.97 17.21 26.12
C LYS A 36 -13.07 18.07 25.52
N MET A 37 -12.84 19.37 25.41
CA MET A 37 -13.81 20.31 24.80
C MET A 37 -14.07 19.96 23.32
N VAL A 38 -13.03 19.58 22.57
CA VAL A 38 -13.16 19.08 21.19
C VAL A 38 -14.01 17.82 21.14
N LYS A 39 -13.79 16.85 22.04
CA LYS A 39 -14.55 15.61 22.10
C LYS A 39 -16.01 15.80 22.59
N GLU A 40 -16.28 16.85 23.38
CA GLU A 40 -17.65 17.23 23.74
C GLU A 40 -18.45 17.75 22.54
N ILE A 41 -17.80 18.49 21.62
CA ILE A 41 -18.43 19.03 20.42
C ILE A 41 -18.51 17.93 19.31
N ARG A 42 -17.42 17.24 19.08
CA ARG A 42 -17.23 16.24 18.02
C ARG A 42 -16.54 14.98 18.59
N PRO A 43 -17.27 14.04 19.19
CA PRO A 43 -16.69 12.83 19.80
C PRO A 43 -15.91 11.95 18.82
N ASP A 44 -16.28 12.00 17.55
CA ASP A 44 -15.73 11.22 16.44
C ASP A 44 -14.38 11.76 15.90
N ILE A 45 -14.10 13.07 16.06
CA ILE A 45 -12.86 13.67 15.53
C ILE A 45 -11.63 13.14 16.29
N PRO A 46 -10.63 12.55 15.61
CA PRO A 46 -9.35 12.24 16.21
C PRO A 46 -8.62 13.51 16.66
N VAL A 47 -8.06 13.48 17.87
CA VAL A 47 -7.24 14.56 18.42
C VAL A 47 -5.79 14.09 18.52
N VAL A 48 -4.87 14.79 17.88
CA VAL A 48 -3.45 14.49 17.85
C VAL A 48 -2.65 15.61 18.50
N LEU A 49 -1.83 15.26 19.49
CA LEU A 49 -0.87 16.16 20.11
C LEU A 49 0.47 16.08 19.38
N LEU A 50 0.98 17.24 18.93
CA LEU A 50 2.37 17.43 18.54
C LEU A 50 3.15 18.04 19.70
N ALA A 51 4.07 17.27 20.26
CA ALA A 51 4.89 17.70 21.38
C ALA A 51 6.38 17.78 20.98
N ASN A 52 7.12 18.70 21.59
CA ASN A 52 8.57 18.69 21.49
C ASN A 52 9.14 17.64 22.45
N PHE A 53 10.19 16.94 22.02
CA PHE A 53 10.85 15.97 22.88
C PHE A 53 11.62 16.69 24.00
N SER A 54 11.06 16.72 25.21
CA SER A 54 11.72 17.22 26.41
C SER A 54 11.27 16.46 27.64
N LYS A 55 12.13 16.42 28.69
CA LYS A 55 11.79 15.75 29.95
C LYS A 55 10.56 16.37 30.64
N ASP A 56 10.42 17.67 30.57
CA ASP A 56 9.30 18.39 31.18
C ASP A 56 7.97 18.08 30.49
N ILE A 57 7.98 17.99 29.16
CA ILE A 57 6.79 17.62 28.38
C ILE A 57 6.41 16.17 28.63
N ASN A 58 7.38 15.26 28.67
CA ASN A 58 7.10 13.85 28.99
C ASN A 58 6.44 13.70 30.36
N LYS A 59 6.98 14.40 31.38
CA LYS A 59 6.39 14.40 32.71
C LYS A 59 4.96 14.97 32.71
N ARG A 60 4.70 16.02 31.94
CA ARG A 60 3.33 16.57 31.79
C ARG A 60 2.38 15.63 31.08
N ILE A 61 2.84 14.88 30.07
CA ILE A 61 2.07 13.86 29.38
C ILE A 61 1.72 12.72 30.34
N GLU A 62 2.68 12.24 31.14
CA GLU A 62 2.48 11.18 32.14
C GLU A 62 1.55 11.60 33.29
N GLN A 63 1.54 12.88 33.65
CA GLN A 63 0.72 13.42 34.75
C GLN A 63 -0.63 13.98 34.29
N GLY A 64 -0.80 14.24 33.01
CA GLY A 64 -2.01 14.79 32.41
C GLY A 64 -3.03 13.74 32.08
N ASP A 65 -4.28 14.15 31.96
CA ASP A 65 -5.36 13.29 31.49
C ASP A 65 -5.44 13.27 29.96
N ALA A 66 -4.69 12.36 29.35
CA ALA A 66 -4.62 12.19 27.91
C ALA A 66 -5.78 11.35 27.34
N SER A 67 -6.86 11.06 28.11
CA SER A 67 -7.97 10.19 27.71
C SER A 67 -8.69 10.64 26.43
N ALA A 68 -8.75 11.96 26.19
CA ALA A 68 -9.36 12.56 25.00
C ALA A 68 -8.38 12.75 23.82
N ILE A 69 -7.10 12.39 23.98
CA ILE A 69 -6.09 12.47 22.95
C ILE A 69 -5.96 11.07 22.32
N ASP A 70 -6.12 10.98 20.99
CA ASP A 70 -6.01 9.71 20.27
C ASP A 70 -4.57 9.29 20.06
N TYR A 71 -3.69 10.23 19.66
CA TYR A 71 -2.27 9.99 19.43
C TYR A 71 -1.42 11.18 19.89
N ILE A 72 -0.20 10.90 20.31
CA ILE A 72 0.83 11.88 20.67
C ILE A 72 2.03 11.63 19.76
N PHE A 73 2.60 12.66 19.15
CA PHE A 73 3.79 12.55 18.34
C PHE A 73 4.84 13.56 18.75
N TYR A 74 6.12 13.17 18.66
CA TYR A 74 7.23 14.10 18.84
C TYR A 74 7.57 14.77 17.52
N TRP A 75 7.47 16.13 17.53
CA TRP A 75 7.82 16.96 16.40
C TRP A 75 9.32 17.22 16.33
N HIS A 76 9.96 16.77 15.25
CA HIS A 76 11.39 16.97 15.00
C HIS A 76 11.66 17.89 13.79
N GLY A 77 10.70 18.73 13.40
CA GLY A 77 10.85 19.64 12.25
C GLY A 77 10.66 18.96 10.89
N ASN A 78 10.21 17.70 10.85
CA ASN A 78 10.02 16.94 9.61
C ASN A 78 8.56 16.99 9.15
N ALA A 79 8.30 17.57 7.97
CA ALA A 79 6.97 17.64 7.37
C ALA A 79 6.37 16.25 7.05
N ASP A 80 7.20 15.22 6.85
CA ASP A 80 6.74 13.84 6.62
C ASP A 80 5.89 13.31 7.78
N LEU A 81 6.07 13.86 8.99
CA LEU A 81 5.28 13.50 10.16
C LEU A 81 3.81 13.91 10.01
N ILE A 82 3.53 15.07 9.44
CA ILE A 82 2.14 15.52 9.19
C ILE A 82 1.44 14.58 8.21
N LEU A 83 2.12 14.24 7.10
CA LEU A 83 1.59 13.25 6.16
C LEU A 83 1.35 11.90 6.84
N THR A 84 2.27 11.48 7.70
CA THR A 84 2.16 10.24 8.48
C THR A 84 0.93 10.23 9.37
N ILE A 85 0.69 11.31 10.12
CA ILE A 85 -0.48 11.45 11.00
C ILE A 85 -1.77 11.36 10.18
N ILE A 86 -1.86 12.11 9.08
CA ILE A 86 -3.03 12.06 8.19
C ILE A 86 -3.27 10.62 7.70
N LYS A 87 -2.20 9.95 7.23
CA LYS A 87 -2.33 8.58 6.70
C LYS A 87 -2.66 7.54 7.78
N LEU A 88 -2.14 7.70 8.99
CA LEU A 88 -2.48 6.82 10.11
C LEU A 88 -3.96 6.95 10.50
N ILE A 89 -4.48 8.16 10.53
CA ILE A 89 -5.89 8.43 10.80
C ILE A 89 -6.79 7.89 9.67
N GLU A 90 -6.42 8.15 8.40
CA GLU A 90 -7.12 7.55 7.25
C GLU A 90 -7.15 6.03 7.33
N ASP A 91 -6.02 5.40 7.66
CA ASP A 91 -5.91 3.94 7.75
C ASP A 91 -6.82 3.40 8.86
N ARG A 92 -6.84 4.06 10.03
CA ARG A 92 -7.73 3.68 11.14
C ARG A 92 -9.20 3.82 10.79
N MET A 93 -9.60 4.96 10.20
CA MET A 93 -11.00 5.24 9.86
C MET A 93 -11.54 4.30 8.79
N ASN A 94 -10.71 3.92 7.83
CA ASN A 94 -11.10 3.10 6.70
C ASN A 94 -10.76 1.60 6.86
N ALA A 95 -10.15 1.19 7.98
CA ALA A 95 -9.63 -0.17 8.15
C ALA A 95 -10.69 -1.26 7.89
N ASP A 96 -11.87 -1.14 8.46
CA ASP A 96 -12.92 -2.15 8.30
C ASP A 96 -13.40 -2.27 6.86
N ASN A 97 -13.68 -1.14 6.22
CA ASN A 97 -14.10 -1.13 4.82
C ASN A 97 -13.02 -1.65 3.88
N ASP A 98 -11.81 -1.16 4.02
CA ASP A 98 -10.73 -1.46 3.09
C ASP A 98 -10.15 -2.87 3.30
N ILE A 99 -9.93 -3.27 4.56
CA ILE A 99 -9.33 -4.57 4.87
C ILE A 99 -10.36 -5.70 4.79
N LEU A 100 -11.50 -5.56 5.47
CA LEU A 100 -12.51 -6.63 5.54
C LEU A 100 -13.43 -6.62 4.31
N GLY A 101 -13.80 -5.44 3.82
CA GLY A 101 -14.70 -5.30 2.67
C GLY A 101 -14.01 -5.52 1.33
N VAL A 102 -12.84 -4.92 1.11
CA VAL A 102 -12.13 -4.94 -0.18
C VAL A 102 -11.02 -6.00 -0.23
N GLY A 103 -10.42 -6.35 0.92
CA GLY A 103 -9.29 -7.28 1.00
C GLY A 103 -7.93 -6.62 0.94
N VAL A 104 -7.86 -5.30 1.19
CA VAL A 104 -6.59 -4.57 1.30
C VAL A 104 -5.75 -5.18 2.43
N GLN A 105 -4.45 -5.29 2.20
CA GLN A 105 -3.53 -5.84 3.19
C GLN A 105 -3.17 -4.81 4.25
N CYS A 106 -2.69 -5.26 5.42
CA CYS A 106 -2.24 -4.38 6.49
C CYS A 106 -0.93 -4.86 7.13
N ILE A 107 -0.27 -3.95 7.83
CA ILE A 107 0.91 -4.18 8.66
C ILE A 107 0.52 -3.75 10.07
N LEU A 108 0.76 -4.61 11.07
CA LEU A 108 0.57 -4.29 12.47
C LEU A 108 1.91 -3.83 13.06
N LEU A 109 1.94 -2.60 13.55
CA LEU A 109 3.04 -2.03 14.33
C LEU A 109 2.61 -1.96 15.79
N VAL A 110 3.40 -2.59 16.68
CA VAL A 110 3.17 -2.57 18.13
C VAL A 110 4.34 -1.84 18.80
N GLU A 111 4.07 -0.64 19.29
CA GLU A 111 5.08 0.24 19.90
C GLU A 111 4.36 1.26 20.80
N ASP A 112 4.65 1.27 22.09
CA ASP A 112 4.05 2.21 23.05
C ASP A 112 4.89 3.49 23.24
N SER A 113 6.18 3.44 22.89
CA SER A 113 7.06 4.60 23.00
C SER A 113 6.79 5.65 21.91
N ILE A 114 6.31 6.82 22.33
CA ILE A 114 6.06 7.97 21.46
C ILE A 114 7.30 8.30 20.61
N LYS A 115 8.49 8.23 21.20
CA LYS A 115 9.75 8.47 20.50
C LYS A 115 9.96 7.55 19.32
N TYR A 116 9.73 6.26 19.52
CA TYR A 116 10.03 5.26 18.50
C TYR A 116 8.96 5.24 17.40
N TYR A 117 7.66 5.21 17.72
CA TYR A 117 6.67 5.22 16.66
C TYR A 117 6.64 6.56 15.89
N SER A 118 6.99 7.70 16.52
CA SER A 118 7.16 8.97 15.81
C SER A 118 8.32 8.95 14.79
N THR A 119 9.29 8.03 14.98
CA THR A 119 10.41 7.83 14.06
C THR A 119 10.10 6.78 12.99
N TYR A 120 9.48 5.66 13.38
CA TYR A 120 9.25 4.52 12.49
C TYR A 120 8.11 4.76 11.50
N LEU A 121 7.00 5.32 11.95
CA LEU A 121 5.83 5.53 11.09
C LEU A 121 6.13 6.37 9.85
N PRO A 122 6.85 7.52 9.93
CA PRO A 122 7.22 8.27 8.73
C PRO A 122 8.03 7.45 7.73
N ALA A 123 8.95 6.62 8.22
CA ALA A 123 9.77 5.77 7.36
C ALA A 123 8.95 4.66 6.70
N ILE A 124 8.08 3.99 7.46
CA ILE A 124 7.20 2.93 6.93
C ILE A 124 6.21 3.52 5.92
N TYR A 125 5.58 4.67 6.22
CA TYR A 125 4.68 5.33 5.25
C TYR A 125 5.41 5.79 4.00
N LYS A 126 6.62 6.33 4.13
CA LYS A 126 7.45 6.70 2.97
C LYS A 126 7.72 5.49 2.08
N LEU A 127 8.14 4.37 2.68
CA LEU A 127 8.35 3.12 1.95
C LEU A 127 7.06 2.65 1.26
N VAL A 128 5.94 2.60 2.00
CA VAL A 128 4.65 2.15 1.46
C VAL A 128 4.19 3.02 0.30
N LEU A 129 4.31 4.35 0.43
CA LEU A 129 3.92 5.29 -0.62
C LEU A 129 4.85 5.21 -1.85
N GLN A 130 6.15 5.05 -1.66
CA GLN A 130 7.10 4.87 -2.74
C GLN A 130 6.82 3.59 -3.52
N GLN A 131 6.70 2.45 -2.85
CA GLN A 131 6.38 1.17 -3.50
C GLN A 131 5.03 1.22 -4.21
N ASN A 132 4.02 1.82 -3.58
CA ASN A 132 2.73 1.99 -4.23
C ASN A 132 2.83 2.86 -5.49
N SER A 133 3.67 3.90 -5.49
CA SER A 133 3.93 4.74 -6.67
C SER A 133 4.54 3.92 -7.83
N GLU A 134 5.46 2.99 -7.54
CA GLU A 134 5.99 2.08 -8.56
C GLU A 134 4.89 1.17 -9.13
N PHE A 135 4.02 0.61 -8.27
CA PHE A 135 2.91 -0.23 -8.72
C PHE A 135 1.88 0.53 -9.58
N LEU A 136 1.75 1.86 -9.39
CA LEU A 136 0.88 2.69 -10.22
C LEU A 136 1.36 2.78 -11.68
N LYS A 137 2.67 2.67 -11.91
CA LYS A 137 3.25 2.68 -13.27
C LYS A 137 2.81 1.46 -14.11
N GLU A 138 2.46 0.35 -13.46
CA GLU A 138 1.94 -0.84 -14.12
C GLU A 138 0.46 -0.72 -14.54
N ALA A 139 -0.25 0.32 -14.08
CA ALA A 139 -1.66 0.53 -14.40
C ALA A 139 -1.82 1.04 -15.83
N LEU A 140 -2.76 0.47 -16.56
CA LEU A 140 -2.98 0.75 -17.97
C LEU A 140 -3.76 2.07 -18.20
N ASN A 141 -4.49 2.55 -17.20
CA ASN A 141 -5.26 3.79 -17.26
C ASN A 141 -5.46 4.43 -15.87
N GLU A 142 -6.05 5.62 -15.84
CA GLU A 142 -6.31 6.38 -14.60
C GLU A 142 -7.23 5.65 -13.62
N GLN A 143 -8.23 4.93 -14.12
CA GLN A 143 -9.15 4.17 -13.27
C GLN A 143 -8.42 3.05 -12.51
N GLN A 144 -7.54 2.30 -13.19
CA GLN A 144 -6.70 1.30 -12.55
C GLN A 144 -5.72 1.95 -11.57
N GLN A 145 -5.17 3.14 -11.90
CA GLN A 145 -4.33 3.88 -10.97
C GLN A 145 -5.09 4.26 -9.69
N MET A 146 -6.33 4.75 -9.80
CA MET A 146 -7.15 5.10 -8.64
C MET A 146 -7.44 3.88 -7.75
N LEU A 147 -7.77 2.73 -8.35
CA LEU A 147 -7.97 1.48 -7.59
C LEU A 147 -6.70 1.05 -6.86
N ARG A 148 -5.55 1.09 -7.52
CA ARG A 148 -4.26 0.74 -6.92
C ARG A 148 -3.83 1.72 -5.81
N LYS A 149 -4.11 3.03 -5.95
CA LYS A 149 -3.88 4.02 -4.89
C LYS A 149 -4.60 3.65 -3.59
N ARG A 150 -5.85 3.17 -3.69
CA ARG A 150 -6.66 2.75 -2.54
C ARG A 150 -6.20 1.41 -1.96
N ALA A 151 -5.56 0.56 -2.79
CA ALA A 151 -5.12 -0.79 -2.43
C ALA A 151 -3.79 -0.83 -1.65
N ARG A 152 -3.17 0.32 -1.35
CA ARG A 152 -1.95 0.36 -0.56
C ARG A 152 -2.16 -0.32 0.81
N PRO A 153 -1.19 -1.07 1.32
CA PRO A 153 -1.29 -1.65 2.65
C PRO A 153 -1.56 -0.59 3.73
N LYS A 154 -2.47 -0.92 4.65
CA LYS A 154 -2.78 -0.09 5.80
C LYS A 154 -1.78 -0.33 6.92
N ILE A 155 -1.45 0.72 7.69
CA ILE A 155 -0.61 0.59 8.88
C ILE A 155 -1.51 0.74 10.10
N LEU A 156 -1.52 -0.30 10.93
CA LEU A 156 -2.29 -0.34 12.16
C LEU A 156 -1.32 -0.22 13.33
N LEU A 157 -1.44 0.84 14.13
CA LEU A 157 -0.64 1.06 15.31
C LEU A 157 -1.38 0.58 16.56
N ALA A 158 -0.75 -0.30 17.31
CA ALA A 158 -1.13 -0.66 18.67
C ALA A 158 -0.08 -0.14 19.66
N THR A 159 -0.53 0.44 20.76
CA THR A 159 0.34 0.96 21.82
C THR A 159 0.26 0.16 23.11
N ASN A 160 -0.37 -1.02 23.07
CA ASN A 160 -0.52 -1.91 24.22
C ASN A 160 -0.85 -3.33 23.74
N TYR A 161 -0.69 -4.32 24.63
CA TYR A 161 -0.90 -5.73 24.33
C TYR A 161 -2.34 -6.06 23.90
N THR A 162 -3.31 -5.62 24.69
CA THR A 162 -4.74 -5.88 24.41
C THR A 162 -5.14 -5.37 23.02
N GLY A 163 -4.77 -4.13 22.70
CA GLY A 163 -5.04 -3.55 21.38
C GLY A 163 -4.31 -4.28 20.25
N ALA A 164 -3.08 -4.76 20.49
CA ALA A 164 -2.34 -5.53 19.49
C ALA A 164 -3.04 -6.87 19.18
N VAL A 165 -3.52 -7.57 20.22
CA VAL A 165 -4.27 -8.83 20.06
C VAL A 165 -5.61 -8.59 19.36
N GLU A 166 -6.34 -7.55 19.73
CA GLU A 166 -7.62 -7.20 19.08
C GLU A 166 -7.44 -6.91 17.59
N LEU A 167 -6.45 -6.11 17.23
CA LEU A 167 -6.15 -5.80 15.83
C LEU A 167 -5.67 -7.05 15.06
N TYR A 168 -4.85 -7.90 15.68
CA TYR A 168 -4.45 -9.16 15.10
C TYR A 168 -5.64 -10.06 14.81
N GLU A 169 -6.46 -10.37 15.82
CA GLU A 169 -7.62 -11.25 15.66
C GLU A 169 -8.58 -10.74 14.60
N LYS A 170 -8.79 -9.43 14.55
CA LYS A 170 -9.71 -8.80 13.61
C LYS A 170 -9.20 -8.88 12.16
N TYR A 171 -7.90 -8.67 11.93
CA TYR A 171 -7.35 -8.49 10.58
C TYR A 171 -6.35 -9.57 10.13
N LYS A 172 -6.13 -10.64 10.91
CA LYS A 172 -5.11 -11.69 10.67
C LYS A 172 -5.14 -12.31 9.27
N LYS A 173 -6.31 -12.37 8.61
CA LYS A 173 -6.44 -12.91 7.25
C LYS A 173 -5.79 -12.04 6.18
N ASN A 174 -5.67 -10.74 6.44
CA ASN A 174 -5.14 -9.74 5.51
C ASN A 174 -3.83 -9.12 6.00
N LEU A 175 -3.24 -9.68 7.05
CA LEU A 175 -2.01 -9.18 7.64
C LEU A 175 -0.80 -9.65 6.82
N LEU A 176 0.04 -8.72 6.37
CA LEU A 176 1.31 -9.00 5.72
C LEU A 176 2.35 -9.47 6.74
N GLY A 177 2.42 -8.78 7.88
CA GLY A 177 3.31 -9.10 8.97
C GLY A 177 3.14 -8.18 10.16
N VAL A 178 3.88 -8.47 11.22
CA VAL A 178 3.88 -7.75 12.50
C VAL A 178 5.28 -7.20 12.78
N ILE A 179 5.35 -5.95 13.20
CA ILE A 179 6.55 -5.31 13.74
C ILE A 179 6.22 -4.97 15.19
N SER A 180 6.97 -5.53 16.15
CA SER A 180 6.66 -5.37 17.57
C SER A 180 7.88 -5.01 18.38
N ASP A 181 7.72 -4.05 19.28
CA ASP A 181 8.62 -3.95 20.43
C ASP A 181 8.58 -5.23 21.26
N VAL A 182 9.58 -5.45 22.09
CA VAL A 182 9.63 -6.57 23.03
C VAL A 182 8.94 -6.22 24.35
N GLY A 183 9.14 -5.01 24.86
CA GLY A 183 8.52 -4.52 26.09
C GLY A 183 7.50 -3.46 25.83
N PHE A 184 6.28 -3.58 26.37
CA PHE A 184 5.24 -2.56 26.34
C PHE A 184 4.13 -2.86 27.35
N VAL A 185 3.26 -1.86 27.58
CA VAL A 185 2.16 -1.94 28.56
C VAL A 185 1.06 -2.93 28.13
N LEU A 186 0.37 -3.51 29.10
CA LEU A 186 -0.67 -4.49 28.81
C LEU A 186 -1.98 -3.87 28.36
N HIS A 187 -2.41 -2.77 28.98
CA HIS A 187 -3.68 -2.12 28.67
C HIS A 187 -3.50 -0.64 28.33
N LYS A 188 -4.44 -0.11 27.57
CA LYS A 188 -4.46 1.33 27.25
C LYS A 188 -4.63 2.14 28.54
N GLY A 189 -3.73 3.10 28.73
CA GLY A 189 -3.76 3.97 29.91
C GLY A 189 -2.92 3.45 31.09
N ASP A 190 -2.35 2.26 30.99
CA ASP A 190 -1.39 1.79 31.99
C ASP A 190 -0.17 2.74 32.00
N PRO A 191 0.39 3.04 33.18
CA PRO A 191 1.59 3.86 33.25
C PRO A 191 2.80 3.15 32.64
N SER A 192 3.71 3.89 32.00
CA SER A 192 4.92 3.32 31.38
C SER A 192 5.77 2.52 32.37
N ALA A 193 5.70 2.83 33.66
CA ALA A 193 6.39 2.06 34.72
C ALA A 193 5.85 0.64 34.92
N SER A 194 4.65 0.30 34.38
CA SER A 194 4.04 -1.03 34.41
C SER A 194 4.29 -1.85 33.14
N GLU A 195 5.22 -1.43 32.30
CA GLU A 195 5.63 -2.12 31.07
C GLU A 195 6.01 -3.58 31.38
N LYS A 196 5.41 -4.50 30.61
CA LYS A 196 5.78 -5.91 30.64
C LYS A 196 6.93 -6.15 29.68
N LEU A 197 8.11 -6.48 30.22
CA LEU A 197 9.37 -6.56 29.47
C LEU A 197 9.44 -7.65 28.39
N ASP A 198 8.51 -8.59 28.39
CA ASP A 198 8.41 -9.72 27.45
C ASP A 198 7.04 -9.79 26.74
N ALA A 199 6.27 -8.70 26.75
CA ALA A 199 4.94 -8.64 26.13
C ALA A 199 4.99 -8.98 24.63
N GLY A 200 6.00 -8.50 23.90
CA GLY A 200 6.20 -8.79 22.48
C GLY A 200 6.57 -10.26 22.21
N ILE A 201 7.25 -10.91 23.15
CA ILE A 201 7.55 -12.35 23.07
C ILE A 201 6.26 -13.15 23.21
N ASP A 202 5.40 -12.80 24.17
CA ASP A 202 4.10 -13.47 24.36
C ASP A 202 3.18 -13.22 23.16
N LEU A 203 3.15 -12.01 22.62
CA LEU A 203 2.41 -11.70 21.39
C LEU A 203 2.94 -12.54 20.20
N CYS A 204 4.25 -12.66 20.06
CA CYS A 204 4.88 -13.48 19.03
C CYS A 204 4.46 -14.95 19.16
N ARG A 205 4.51 -15.52 20.37
CA ARG A 205 4.09 -16.90 20.63
C ARG A 205 2.63 -17.12 20.30
N LEU A 206 1.74 -16.20 20.69
CA LEU A 206 0.32 -16.23 20.37
C LEU A 206 0.09 -16.26 18.87
N ILE A 207 0.73 -15.35 18.14
CA ILE A 207 0.60 -15.23 16.68
C ILE A 207 1.17 -16.44 15.96
N LYS A 208 2.34 -16.93 16.39
CA LYS A 208 2.99 -18.12 15.79
C LYS A 208 2.23 -19.41 16.07
N ALA A 209 1.53 -19.52 17.18
CA ALA A 209 0.65 -20.65 17.48
C ALA A 209 -0.56 -20.69 16.55
N ASP A 210 -1.15 -19.54 16.19
CA ASP A 210 -2.26 -19.43 15.25
C ASP A 210 -1.78 -19.54 13.78
N ASN A 211 -0.70 -18.85 13.45
CA ASN A 211 -0.11 -18.84 12.11
C ASN A 211 1.42 -18.92 12.17
N PRO A 212 2.02 -20.13 12.12
CA PRO A 212 3.48 -20.30 12.18
C PRO A 212 4.24 -19.56 11.08
N GLN A 213 3.59 -19.27 9.95
CA GLN A 213 4.20 -18.60 8.79
C GLN A 213 3.98 -17.08 8.78
N MET A 214 3.37 -16.50 9.83
CA MET A 214 3.20 -15.05 9.91
C MET A 214 4.57 -14.38 10.05
N PRO A 215 4.99 -13.50 9.14
CA PRO A 215 6.20 -12.72 9.32
C PRO A 215 6.10 -11.86 10.58
N PHE A 216 7.12 -11.94 11.43
CA PHE A 216 7.16 -11.20 12.67
C PHE A 216 8.57 -10.62 12.87
N LEU A 217 8.65 -9.32 13.11
CA LEU A 217 9.87 -8.59 13.36
C LEU A 217 9.87 -8.07 14.79
N MET A 218 10.81 -8.54 15.59
CA MET A 218 11.04 -8.01 16.93
C MET A 218 11.99 -6.83 16.91
N GLN A 219 11.69 -5.81 17.69
CA GLN A 219 12.56 -4.67 17.94
C GLN A 219 12.86 -4.54 19.42
N SER A 220 14.11 -4.30 19.79
CA SER A 220 14.49 -4.06 21.18
C SER A 220 15.71 -3.18 21.28
N SER A 221 15.83 -2.46 22.41
CA SER A 221 17.07 -1.82 22.82
C SER A 221 18.08 -2.79 23.42
N GLN A 222 17.67 -4.04 23.73
CA GLN A 222 18.51 -5.07 24.30
C GLN A 222 18.95 -6.07 23.22
N GLU A 223 20.24 -6.07 22.88
CA GLU A 223 20.80 -6.98 21.85
C GLU A 223 20.64 -8.47 22.23
N SER A 224 20.55 -8.78 23.51
CA SER A 224 20.29 -10.15 24.01
C SER A 224 18.99 -10.74 23.50
N MET A 225 18.01 -9.91 23.09
CA MET A 225 16.75 -10.37 22.52
C MET A 225 16.89 -10.97 21.11
N ARG A 226 18.03 -10.78 20.44
CA ARG A 226 18.34 -11.42 19.17
C ARG A 226 18.30 -12.95 19.26
N THR A 227 18.93 -13.53 20.28
CA THR A 227 18.90 -14.98 20.49
C THR A 227 17.48 -15.50 20.69
N THR A 228 16.66 -14.78 21.46
CA THR A 228 15.26 -15.14 21.65
C THR A 228 14.46 -15.06 20.32
N ALA A 229 14.71 -14.05 19.50
CA ALA A 229 14.08 -13.93 18.18
C ALA A 229 14.50 -15.08 17.24
N GLU A 230 15.78 -15.48 17.25
CA GLU A 230 16.30 -16.62 16.50
C GLU A 230 15.66 -17.93 16.93
N GLU A 231 15.52 -18.17 18.25
CA GLU A 231 14.85 -19.35 18.81
C GLU A 231 13.35 -19.41 18.41
N LEU A 232 12.71 -18.26 18.28
CA LEU A 232 11.32 -18.15 17.82
C LEU A 232 11.16 -18.16 16.29
N GLY A 233 12.29 -18.17 15.56
CA GLY A 233 12.30 -18.15 14.09
C GLY A 233 11.71 -16.87 13.50
N VAL A 234 12.02 -15.70 14.11
CA VAL A 234 11.51 -14.37 13.68
C VAL A 234 12.67 -13.39 13.46
N GLY A 235 12.38 -12.30 12.74
CA GLY A 235 13.36 -11.25 12.51
C GLY A 235 13.65 -10.44 13.78
N PHE A 236 14.84 -9.84 13.83
CA PHE A 236 15.24 -8.94 14.91
C PHE A 236 15.99 -7.73 14.38
N ILE A 237 15.63 -6.54 14.89
CA ILE A 237 16.35 -5.29 14.64
C ILE A 237 16.57 -4.56 15.97
N ALA A 238 17.82 -4.15 16.23
CA ALA A 238 18.14 -3.34 17.40
C ALA A 238 17.66 -1.89 17.22
N LYS A 239 16.95 -1.33 18.22
CA LYS A 239 16.37 0.02 18.17
C LYS A 239 17.42 1.14 18.03
N TYR A 240 18.67 0.89 18.37
CA TYR A 240 19.78 1.83 18.24
C TYR A 240 20.69 1.56 17.04
N SER A 241 20.32 0.62 16.17
CA SER A 241 21.07 0.39 14.93
C SER A 241 21.16 1.67 14.11
N LYS A 242 22.34 2.00 13.59
CA LYS A 242 22.55 3.15 12.70
C LYS A 242 21.85 2.97 11.34
N THR A 243 21.57 1.72 10.99
CA THR A 243 20.94 1.28 9.75
C THR A 243 19.48 0.84 9.96
N LEU A 244 18.89 1.13 11.12
CA LEU A 244 17.55 0.70 11.53
C LEU A 244 16.49 0.87 10.42
N LEU A 245 16.42 2.05 9.81
CA LEU A 245 15.39 2.33 8.79
C LEU A 245 15.64 1.55 7.49
N LEU A 246 16.90 1.29 7.14
CA LEU A 246 17.26 0.47 6.01
C LEU A 246 16.91 -1.00 6.27
N GLU A 247 17.33 -1.54 7.42
CA GLU A 247 17.02 -2.91 7.84
C GLU A 247 15.50 -3.15 7.91
N LEU A 248 14.74 -2.16 8.41
CA LEU A 248 13.28 -2.20 8.44
C LEU A 248 12.68 -2.23 7.03
N SER A 249 13.19 -1.40 6.12
CA SER A 249 12.77 -1.35 4.72
C SER A 249 13.04 -2.68 4.02
N ASP A 250 14.23 -3.26 4.21
CA ASP A 250 14.63 -4.53 3.62
C ASP A 250 13.75 -5.67 4.14
N TYR A 251 13.50 -5.72 5.45
CA TYR A 251 12.64 -6.73 6.06
C TYR A 251 11.18 -6.65 5.53
N ILE A 252 10.62 -5.44 5.44
CA ILE A 252 9.27 -5.24 4.89
C ILE A 252 9.23 -5.67 3.41
N GLY A 253 10.24 -5.30 2.64
CA GLY A 253 10.34 -5.69 1.23
C GLY A 253 10.39 -7.21 1.04
N GLU A 254 11.26 -7.89 1.77
CA GLU A 254 11.51 -9.31 1.60
C GLU A 254 10.46 -10.20 2.30
N GLU A 255 10.24 -10.01 3.61
CA GLU A 255 9.43 -10.92 4.40
C GLU A 255 7.93 -10.62 4.31
N PHE A 256 7.54 -9.35 4.23
CA PHE A 256 6.15 -8.97 4.03
C PHE A 256 5.73 -9.04 2.55
N THR A 257 6.67 -9.36 1.65
CA THR A 257 6.43 -9.45 0.20
C THR A 257 5.85 -8.16 -0.38
N PHE A 258 6.32 -7.02 0.13
CA PHE A 258 5.90 -5.70 -0.30
C PHE A 258 7.05 -4.98 -1.03
N GLY A 259 7.18 -5.26 -2.31
CA GLY A 259 8.25 -4.81 -3.19
C GLY A 259 8.40 -5.76 -4.36
N ASP A 260 9.61 -5.89 -4.90
CA ASP A 260 9.93 -6.95 -5.86
C ASP A 260 9.79 -8.33 -5.19
N PHE A 261 9.30 -9.31 -5.94
CA PHE A 261 9.27 -10.68 -5.44
C PHE A 261 10.62 -11.34 -5.68
N VAL A 262 11.32 -11.67 -4.59
CA VAL A 262 12.66 -12.25 -4.64
C VAL A 262 12.59 -13.77 -4.45
N PHE A 263 13.13 -14.51 -5.42
CA PHE A 263 13.36 -15.93 -5.33
C PHE A 263 14.82 -16.16 -4.90
N LYS A 264 15.02 -16.86 -3.80
CA LYS A 264 16.35 -17.20 -3.26
C LYS A 264 16.55 -18.71 -3.28
N ASP A 265 17.76 -19.16 -3.56
CA ASP A 265 18.17 -20.52 -3.34
C ASP A 265 18.04 -20.87 -1.84
N LEU A 266 17.42 -22.00 -1.54
CA LEU A 266 17.12 -22.38 -0.16
C LEU A 266 18.35 -22.82 0.64
N THR A 267 19.43 -23.17 -0.06
CA THR A 267 20.67 -23.67 0.55
C THR A 267 21.70 -22.55 0.71
N THR A 268 21.90 -21.77 -0.36
CA THR A 268 22.94 -20.71 -0.40
C THR A 268 22.41 -19.34 0.03
N GLY A 269 21.07 -19.11 -0.06
CA GLY A 269 20.43 -17.82 0.14
C GLY A 269 20.66 -16.84 -1.00
N GLU A 270 21.34 -17.22 -2.07
CA GLU A 270 21.59 -16.38 -3.23
C GLU A 270 20.30 -16.08 -4.00
N VAL A 271 20.22 -14.88 -4.59
CA VAL A 271 19.06 -14.48 -5.40
C VAL A 271 19.15 -15.15 -6.76
N ILE A 272 18.20 -16.03 -7.07
CA ILE A 272 18.08 -16.73 -8.35
C ILE A 272 17.11 -16.06 -9.31
N GLY A 273 16.25 -15.18 -8.81
CA GLY A 273 15.31 -14.42 -9.64
C GLY A 273 14.62 -13.32 -8.86
N ARG A 274 14.22 -12.26 -9.60
CA ARG A 274 13.51 -11.10 -9.05
C ARG A 274 12.39 -10.69 -10.00
N ALA A 275 11.15 -10.82 -9.55
CA ALA A 275 9.98 -10.36 -10.30
C ALA A 275 9.57 -8.97 -9.84
N LYS A 276 9.68 -8.00 -10.73
CA LYS A 276 9.25 -6.61 -10.51
C LYS A 276 7.76 -6.44 -10.81
N ASP A 277 7.28 -7.15 -11.83
CA ASP A 277 5.91 -7.10 -12.32
C ASP A 277 5.34 -8.50 -12.64
N LEU A 278 4.11 -8.54 -13.14
CA LEU A 278 3.46 -9.81 -13.54
C LEU A 278 4.13 -10.47 -14.75
N ARG A 279 4.89 -9.74 -15.59
CA ARG A 279 5.61 -10.32 -16.72
C ARG A 279 6.77 -11.14 -16.22
N ASP A 280 7.58 -10.53 -15.35
CA ASP A 280 8.72 -11.20 -14.72
C ASP A 280 8.26 -12.42 -13.92
N MET A 281 7.18 -12.26 -13.12
CA MET A 281 6.60 -13.36 -12.35
C MET A 281 6.16 -14.53 -13.24
N GLN A 282 5.48 -14.24 -14.35
CA GLN A 282 5.01 -15.25 -15.28
C GLN A 282 6.16 -16.06 -15.92
N HIS A 283 7.30 -15.41 -16.16
CA HIS A 283 8.50 -16.02 -16.72
C HIS A 283 9.24 -16.84 -15.65
N LEU A 284 9.55 -16.22 -14.54
CA LEU A 284 10.36 -16.84 -13.47
C LEU A 284 9.67 -18.08 -12.86
N VAL A 285 8.36 -18.06 -12.69
CA VAL A 285 7.63 -19.24 -12.19
C VAL A 285 7.88 -20.51 -13.04
N MET A 286 8.17 -20.35 -14.33
CA MET A 286 8.48 -21.48 -15.22
C MET A 286 9.92 -21.98 -15.10
N GLU A 287 10.84 -21.16 -14.55
CA GLU A 287 12.29 -21.42 -14.58
C GLU A 287 12.90 -21.75 -13.22
N ILE A 288 12.35 -21.18 -12.13
CA ILE A 288 12.90 -21.37 -10.78
C ILE A 288 12.85 -22.84 -10.34
N PRO A 289 13.78 -23.30 -9.46
CA PRO A 289 13.76 -24.64 -8.89
C PRO A 289 12.44 -24.99 -8.22
N GLU A 290 12.05 -26.27 -8.26
CA GLU A 290 10.79 -26.77 -7.72
C GLU A 290 10.64 -26.49 -6.23
N GLU A 291 11.66 -26.79 -5.45
CA GLU A 291 11.71 -26.59 -3.99
C GLU A 291 11.49 -25.12 -3.61
N VAL A 292 12.04 -24.20 -4.40
CA VAL A 292 11.87 -22.75 -4.19
C VAL A 292 10.43 -22.32 -4.45
N LEU A 293 9.83 -22.77 -5.56
CA LEU A 293 8.42 -22.49 -5.85
C LEU A 293 7.50 -23.03 -4.76
N LEU A 294 7.69 -24.27 -4.34
CA LEU A 294 6.91 -24.92 -3.31
C LEU A 294 7.05 -24.24 -1.95
N SER A 295 8.25 -23.78 -1.59
CA SER A 295 8.50 -23.01 -0.38
C SER A 295 7.68 -21.72 -0.35
N HIS A 296 7.66 -20.94 -1.45
CA HIS A 296 6.88 -19.72 -1.54
C HIS A 296 5.37 -19.99 -1.58
N ALA A 297 4.94 -21.03 -2.28
CA ALA A 297 3.52 -21.41 -2.37
C ALA A 297 2.97 -21.86 -1.00
N SER A 298 3.71 -22.68 -0.25
CA SER A 298 3.30 -23.15 1.08
C SER A 298 3.11 -22.02 2.10
N ARG A 299 3.84 -20.91 1.94
CA ARG A 299 3.77 -19.71 2.78
C ARG A 299 2.78 -18.66 2.27
N ASN A 300 2.02 -18.94 1.21
CA ASN A 300 1.13 -17.97 0.55
C ASN A 300 1.81 -16.66 0.09
N ARG A 301 3.13 -16.66 -0.14
CA ARG A 301 3.87 -15.44 -0.50
C ARG A 301 3.42 -14.87 -1.84
N LEU A 302 3.14 -15.72 -2.84
CA LEU A 302 2.62 -15.30 -4.15
C LEU A 302 1.28 -14.55 -4.01
N SER A 303 0.36 -15.10 -3.25
CA SER A 303 -0.94 -14.48 -2.97
C SER A 303 -0.77 -13.14 -2.25
N LYS A 304 0.06 -13.06 -1.20
CA LYS A 304 0.34 -11.81 -0.47
C LYS A 304 0.93 -10.74 -1.39
N TRP A 305 1.90 -11.11 -2.23
CA TRP A 305 2.52 -10.20 -3.19
C TRP A 305 1.52 -9.62 -4.19
N MET A 306 0.58 -10.43 -4.65
CA MET A 306 -0.48 -9.96 -5.56
C MET A 306 -1.47 -9.04 -4.86
N TYR A 307 -1.90 -9.40 -3.65
CA TYR A 307 -2.78 -8.55 -2.85
C TYR A 307 -2.15 -7.20 -2.51
N SER A 308 -0.86 -7.17 -2.15
CA SER A 308 -0.14 -5.93 -1.81
C SER A 308 -0.04 -4.95 -2.98
N ARG A 309 -0.22 -5.44 -4.22
CA ARG A 309 -0.26 -4.67 -5.47
C ARG A 309 -1.68 -4.31 -5.93
N GLY A 310 -2.71 -4.64 -5.13
CA GLY A 310 -4.10 -4.43 -5.51
C GLY A 310 -4.63 -5.39 -6.59
N LEU A 311 -3.96 -6.52 -6.80
CA LEU A 311 -4.35 -7.56 -7.77
C LEU A 311 -5.27 -8.58 -7.09
N PHE A 312 -6.40 -8.11 -6.54
CA PHE A 312 -7.24 -8.87 -5.61
C PHE A 312 -7.76 -10.20 -6.18
N SER A 313 -8.29 -10.20 -7.41
CA SER A 313 -8.82 -11.43 -8.03
C SER A 313 -7.71 -12.46 -8.27
N LEU A 314 -6.54 -12.02 -8.70
CA LEU A 314 -5.39 -12.90 -8.93
C LEU A 314 -4.83 -13.40 -7.58
N GLY A 315 -4.73 -12.53 -6.57
CA GLY A 315 -4.35 -12.90 -5.21
C GLY A 315 -5.29 -13.94 -4.60
N ALA A 316 -6.60 -13.81 -4.82
CA ALA A 316 -7.59 -14.78 -4.37
C ALA A 316 -7.42 -16.13 -5.05
N ALA A 317 -7.20 -16.16 -6.37
CA ALA A 317 -6.93 -17.39 -7.11
C ALA A 317 -5.68 -18.10 -6.58
N MET A 318 -4.59 -17.37 -6.34
CA MET A 318 -3.36 -17.93 -5.76
C MET A 318 -3.55 -18.43 -4.32
N ARG A 319 -4.34 -17.73 -3.50
CA ARG A 319 -4.65 -18.15 -2.12
C ARG A 319 -5.47 -19.43 -2.07
N ALA A 320 -6.38 -19.61 -3.02
CA ALA A 320 -7.22 -20.81 -3.14
C ALA A 320 -6.44 -22.04 -3.66
N ALA A 321 -5.38 -21.81 -4.44
CA ALA A 321 -4.56 -22.85 -5.03
C ALA A 321 -3.56 -23.42 -4.02
N ARG A 322 -3.85 -24.61 -3.49
CA ARG A 322 -2.96 -25.34 -2.57
C ARG A 322 -2.17 -26.41 -3.33
N LYS A 323 -0.96 -26.78 -2.83
CA LYS A 323 -0.14 -27.86 -3.41
C LYS A 323 -0.95 -29.14 -3.63
N SER A 324 -1.85 -29.47 -2.70
CA SER A 324 -2.71 -30.67 -2.78
C SER A 324 -3.71 -30.68 -3.95
N HIS A 325 -3.90 -29.57 -4.63
CA HIS A 325 -4.79 -29.46 -5.80
C HIS A 325 -4.08 -29.81 -7.12
N PHE A 326 -2.77 -30.05 -7.09
CA PHE A 326 -1.95 -30.31 -8.27
C PHE A 326 -1.28 -31.68 -8.16
N ASN A 327 -1.24 -32.44 -9.27
CA ASN A 327 -0.58 -33.70 -9.33
C ASN A 327 0.94 -33.59 -9.49
N SER A 328 1.41 -32.45 -9.99
CA SER A 328 2.84 -32.15 -10.19
C SER A 328 3.14 -30.65 -9.99
N THR A 329 4.40 -30.33 -9.80
CA THR A 329 4.87 -28.93 -9.75
C THR A 329 4.71 -28.25 -11.11
N ASP A 330 4.85 -28.98 -12.21
CA ASP A 330 4.62 -28.45 -13.56
C ASP A 330 3.17 -28.04 -13.78
N GLU A 331 2.21 -28.80 -13.26
CA GLU A 331 0.80 -28.43 -13.27
C GLU A 331 0.56 -27.16 -12.46
N MET A 332 1.19 -27.02 -11.30
CA MET A 332 1.14 -25.79 -10.49
C MET A 332 1.77 -24.60 -11.25
N ARG A 333 2.92 -24.78 -11.91
CA ARG A 333 3.56 -23.74 -12.75
C ARG A 333 2.62 -23.29 -13.86
N ALA A 334 2.05 -24.24 -14.60
CA ALA A 334 1.11 -23.97 -15.68
C ALA A 334 -0.13 -23.21 -15.18
N PHE A 335 -0.66 -23.58 -14.01
CA PHE A 335 -1.77 -22.86 -13.36
C PHE A 335 -1.40 -21.42 -13.04
N ILE A 336 -0.27 -21.19 -12.34
CA ILE A 336 0.15 -19.84 -11.93
C ILE A 336 0.40 -18.97 -13.16
N ALA A 337 1.19 -19.45 -14.13
CA ALA A 337 1.49 -18.74 -15.37
C ALA A 337 0.25 -18.48 -16.21
N GLY A 338 -0.66 -19.45 -16.26
CA GLY A 338 -1.96 -19.36 -16.93
C GLY A 338 -2.88 -18.31 -16.32
N ALA A 339 -3.03 -18.33 -14.99
CA ALA A 339 -3.84 -17.35 -14.27
C ALA A 339 -3.30 -15.92 -14.42
N ILE A 340 -1.97 -15.74 -14.37
CA ILE A 340 -1.33 -14.44 -14.63
C ILE A 340 -1.60 -13.99 -16.06
N ARG A 341 -1.46 -14.90 -17.04
CA ARG A 341 -1.73 -14.59 -18.45
C ARG A 341 -3.17 -14.16 -18.66
N GLU A 342 -4.11 -14.91 -18.09
CA GLU A 342 -5.54 -14.61 -18.22
C GLU A 342 -5.89 -13.29 -17.57
N TYR A 343 -5.37 -13.03 -16.38
CA TYR A 343 -5.52 -11.74 -15.72
C TYR A 343 -5.00 -10.58 -16.57
N ARG A 344 -3.80 -10.70 -17.16
CA ARG A 344 -3.20 -9.68 -18.02
C ARG A 344 -4.03 -9.46 -19.31
N ILE A 345 -4.59 -10.51 -19.89
CA ILE A 345 -5.50 -10.40 -21.03
C ILE A 345 -6.76 -9.64 -20.63
N LEU A 346 -7.41 -10.03 -19.52
CA LEU A 346 -8.62 -9.36 -19.03
C LEU A 346 -8.40 -7.89 -18.70
N GLN A 347 -7.27 -7.55 -18.12
CA GLN A 347 -6.90 -6.16 -17.79
C GLN A 347 -6.68 -5.29 -19.04
N GLY A 348 -6.20 -5.89 -20.14
CA GLY A 348 -5.99 -5.19 -21.40
C GLY A 348 -7.24 -5.07 -22.28
N HIS A 349 -8.28 -5.85 -22.01
CA HIS A 349 -9.51 -5.85 -22.80
C HIS A 349 -10.45 -4.73 -22.34
N GLY A 350 -11.04 -4.01 -23.31
CA GLY A 350 -12.00 -2.94 -23.03
C GLY A 350 -11.39 -1.65 -22.45
N VAL A 351 -10.08 -1.61 -22.28
CA VAL A 351 -9.32 -0.50 -21.72
C VAL A 351 -8.62 0.28 -22.83
N VAL A 352 -8.67 1.61 -22.74
CA VAL A 352 -7.78 2.49 -23.52
C VAL A 352 -6.52 2.70 -22.69
N ALA A 353 -5.49 1.93 -22.99
CA ALA A 353 -4.21 2.02 -22.30
C ALA A 353 -3.39 3.22 -22.81
N ARG A 354 -2.52 3.78 -21.98
CA ARG A 354 -1.49 4.70 -22.44
C ARG A 354 -0.43 3.90 -23.19
N PHE A 355 -0.07 4.33 -24.41
CA PHE A 355 1.01 3.72 -25.16
C PHE A 355 2.36 4.21 -24.63
N ASP A 356 3.19 3.28 -24.22
CA ASP A 356 4.58 3.49 -23.85
C ASP A 356 5.40 2.37 -24.50
N PRO A 357 6.35 2.69 -25.41
CA PRO A 357 7.17 1.67 -26.08
C PRO A 357 7.94 0.78 -25.11
N ALA A 358 8.39 1.33 -23.97
CA ALA A 358 9.18 0.59 -22.98
C ALA A 358 8.38 -0.45 -22.21
N THR A 359 7.11 -0.15 -21.97
CA THR A 359 6.19 -1.01 -21.19
C THR A 359 5.13 -1.69 -22.04
N TYR A 360 5.18 -1.50 -23.37
CA TYR A 360 4.18 -2.07 -24.27
C TYR A 360 4.04 -3.58 -24.10
N ASN A 361 2.79 -4.00 -23.91
CA ASN A 361 2.44 -5.37 -23.62
C ASN A 361 1.57 -5.94 -24.77
N ARG A 362 1.90 -7.15 -25.25
CA ARG A 362 1.11 -7.85 -26.29
C ARG A 362 -0.34 -8.15 -25.91
N TYR A 363 -0.71 -7.95 -24.65
CA TYR A 363 -2.09 -8.12 -24.16
C TYR A 363 -2.91 -6.81 -24.19
N ILE A 364 -2.26 -5.66 -24.51
CA ILE A 364 -2.95 -4.39 -24.73
C ILE A 364 -3.56 -4.44 -26.14
N TRP A 365 -4.86 -4.30 -26.20
CA TRP A 365 -5.61 -4.35 -27.46
C TRP A 365 -5.84 -2.97 -28.07
N PHE A 366 -6.04 -1.97 -27.22
CA PHE A 366 -6.29 -0.59 -27.64
C PHE A 366 -5.45 0.36 -26.78
N ALA A 367 -4.66 1.19 -27.43
CA ALA A 367 -3.83 2.18 -26.75
C ALA A 367 -3.96 3.56 -27.38
N ARG A 368 -3.61 4.60 -26.60
CA ARG A 368 -3.48 5.98 -27.09
C ARG A 368 -2.07 6.51 -26.88
N MET A 369 -1.58 7.28 -27.84
CA MET A 369 -0.41 8.16 -27.72
C MET A 369 -0.94 9.57 -27.44
N GLY A 370 -0.36 10.26 -26.45
CA GLY A 370 -0.79 11.59 -26.03
C GLY A 370 -1.93 11.61 -25.00
N ASN A 371 -2.30 12.82 -24.60
CA ASN A 371 -3.32 13.09 -23.57
C ASN A 371 -4.58 13.77 -24.13
N GLY A 372 -4.54 14.17 -25.40
CA GLY A 372 -5.64 14.82 -26.10
C GLY A 372 -6.83 13.91 -26.40
N SER A 373 -7.77 14.39 -27.19
CA SER A 373 -8.93 13.62 -27.63
C SER A 373 -8.55 12.51 -28.61
N LEU A 374 -9.24 11.37 -28.53
CA LEU A 374 -9.10 10.26 -29.49
C LEU A 374 -9.78 10.53 -30.84
N GLY A 375 -10.52 11.64 -30.98
CA GLY A 375 -11.38 11.88 -32.11
C GLY A 375 -12.59 10.95 -32.19
N GLY A 376 -13.47 11.16 -33.19
CA GLY A 376 -14.71 10.37 -33.33
C GLY A 376 -14.46 8.90 -33.64
N LYS A 377 -13.56 8.60 -34.59
CA LYS A 377 -13.24 7.23 -35.01
C LYS A 377 -12.56 6.44 -33.88
N GLY A 378 -11.59 7.05 -33.19
CA GLY A 378 -10.90 6.41 -32.06
C GLY A 378 -11.86 6.12 -30.91
N ARG A 379 -12.75 7.03 -30.55
CA ARG A 379 -13.80 6.81 -29.55
C ARG A 379 -14.78 5.71 -29.95
N GLY A 380 -15.19 5.64 -31.21
CA GLY A 380 -16.05 4.58 -31.73
C GLY A 380 -15.42 3.19 -31.61
N LEU A 381 -14.14 3.06 -31.99
CA LEU A 381 -13.39 1.80 -31.85
C LEU A 381 -13.20 1.41 -30.38
N ALA A 382 -12.86 2.37 -29.50
CA ALA A 382 -12.74 2.13 -28.07
C ALA A 382 -14.07 1.65 -27.46
N PHE A 383 -15.18 2.26 -27.85
CA PHE A 383 -16.52 1.84 -27.43
C PHE A 383 -16.87 0.43 -27.91
N MET A 384 -16.60 0.09 -29.18
CA MET A 384 -16.80 -1.27 -29.68
C MET A 384 -15.97 -2.30 -28.92
N ASN A 385 -14.70 -1.97 -28.65
CA ASN A 385 -13.82 -2.85 -27.84
C ASN A 385 -14.41 -3.10 -26.43
N SER A 386 -14.94 -2.05 -25.80
CA SER A 386 -15.61 -2.14 -24.51
C SER A 386 -16.88 -2.99 -24.56
N MET A 387 -17.69 -2.87 -25.64
CA MET A 387 -18.90 -3.67 -25.83
C MET A 387 -18.58 -5.15 -26.06
N LEU A 388 -17.59 -5.47 -26.89
CA LEU A 388 -17.13 -6.84 -27.10
C LEU A 388 -16.73 -7.51 -25.79
N GLN A 389 -16.07 -6.76 -24.91
CA GLN A 389 -15.68 -7.23 -23.58
C GLN A 389 -16.89 -7.40 -22.66
N LYS A 390 -17.73 -6.37 -22.55
CA LYS A 390 -18.90 -6.37 -21.66
C LYS A 390 -19.86 -7.53 -21.94
N TYR A 391 -20.11 -7.81 -23.21
CA TYR A 391 -21.01 -8.88 -23.65
C TYR A 391 -20.30 -10.20 -23.95
N ARG A 392 -18.99 -10.30 -23.66
CA ARG A 392 -18.17 -11.51 -23.91
C ARG A 392 -18.28 -12.05 -25.32
N LEU A 393 -18.33 -11.18 -26.32
CA LEU A 393 -18.61 -11.53 -27.72
C LEU A 393 -17.41 -12.17 -28.42
N TYR A 394 -16.19 -12.07 -27.87
CA TYR A 394 -14.95 -12.57 -28.49
C TYR A 394 -15.01 -14.04 -28.88
N ASN A 395 -15.61 -14.89 -28.02
CA ASN A 395 -15.70 -16.33 -28.21
C ASN A 395 -17.15 -16.84 -28.03
N LYS A 396 -18.16 -15.99 -28.32
CA LYS A 396 -19.57 -16.32 -28.11
C LYS A 396 -20.09 -17.36 -29.09
N TYR A 397 -19.54 -17.40 -30.28
CA TYR A 397 -20.00 -18.29 -31.37
C TYR A 397 -18.90 -19.27 -31.70
N GLU A 398 -19.26 -20.54 -31.77
CA GLU A 398 -18.33 -21.62 -32.11
C GLU A 398 -17.76 -21.42 -33.53
N GLY A 399 -16.47 -21.53 -33.69
CA GLY A 399 -15.76 -21.32 -34.95
C GLY A 399 -15.63 -19.88 -35.42
N ILE A 400 -16.23 -18.92 -34.70
CA ILE A 400 -16.19 -17.48 -35.05
C ILE A 400 -15.50 -16.69 -33.94
N LYS A 401 -14.44 -15.98 -34.30
CA LYS A 401 -13.78 -15.03 -33.43
C LYS A 401 -14.13 -13.60 -33.79
N VAL A 402 -14.91 -12.93 -32.93
CA VAL A 402 -15.25 -11.51 -33.10
C VAL A 402 -14.17 -10.67 -32.42
N THR A 403 -13.42 -9.87 -33.20
CA THR A 403 -12.30 -9.11 -32.64
C THR A 403 -12.14 -7.77 -33.38
N LEU A 404 -11.54 -6.80 -32.72
CA LEU A 404 -11.02 -5.61 -33.34
C LEU A 404 -9.52 -5.77 -33.61
N PRO A 405 -8.96 -5.12 -34.62
CA PRO A 405 -7.51 -5.07 -34.78
C PRO A 405 -6.87 -4.39 -33.57
N ARG A 406 -5.63 -4.75 -33.29
CA ARG A 406 -4.84 -3.99 -32.30
C ARG A 406 -4.65 -2.58 -32.81
N THR A 407 -4.98 -1.61 -31.99
CA THR A 407 -5.06 -0.21 -32.39
C THR A 407 -4.26 0.66 -31.43
N VAL A 408 -3.43 1.53 -32.00
CA VAL A 408 -2.86 2.68 -31.30
C VAL A 408 -3.39 3.93 -31.95
N VAL A 409 -4.05 4.78 -31.17
CA VAL A 409 -4.61 6.05 -31.64
C VAL A 409 -3.68 7.18 -31.25
N VAL A 410 -3.28 7.98 -32.20
CA VAL A 410 -2.57 9.25 -31.95
C VAL A 410 -3.64 10.28 -31.56
N ALA A 411 -3.53 10.86 -30.37
CA ALA A 411 -4.48 11.84 -29.86
C ALA A 411 -4.26 13.24 -30.47
N THR A 412 -5.27 14.11 -30.31
CA THR A 412 -5.30 15.43 -30.99
C THR A 412 -4.18 16.37 -30.58
N ASP A 413 -3.62 16.21 -29.38
CA ASP A 413 -2.48 17.00 -28.91
C ASP A 413 -1.22 16.83 -29.76
N TYR A 414 -1.01 15.66 -30.38
CA TYR A 414 0.07 15.47 -31.36
C TYR A 414 -0.17 16.24 -32.68
N PHE A 415 -1.42 16.37 -33.07
CA PHE A 415 -1.76 17.23 -34.20
C PHE A 415 -1.48 18.71 -33.89
N ASP A 416 -1.88 19.17 -32.70
CA ASP A 416 -1.62 20.53 -32.25
C ASP A 416 -0.10 20.81 -32.14
N GLU A 417 0.66 19.83 -31.67
CA GLU A 417 2.11 19.88 -31.60
C GLU A 417 2.74 19.95 -33.01
N PHE A 418 2.30 19.09 -33.93
CA PHE A 418 2.76 19.10 -35.31
C PHE A 418 2.53 20.47 -35.98
N ILE A 419 1.35 21.05 -35.83
CA ILE A 419 1.01 22.36 -36.37
C ILE A 419 1.91 23.45 -35.77
N ARG A 420 2.08 23.44 -34.45
CA ARG A 420 2.91 24.42 -33.75
C ARG A 420 4.39 24.32 -34.15
N ASP A 421 4.93 23.13 -34.16
CA ASP A 421 6.36 22.89 -34.34
C ASP A 421 6.81 23.12 -35.80
N ASN A 422 5.87 23.00 -36.75
CA ASN A 422 6.10 23.30 -38.16
C ASN A 422 5.60 24.70 -38.55
N GLY A 423 5.11 25.52 -37.62
CA GLY A 423 4.67 26.89 -37.91
C GLY A 423 3.42 27.00 -38.81
N LEU A 424 2.62 25.92 -38.90
CA LEU A 424 1.48 25.79 -39.79
C LEU A 424 0.19 26.44 -39.28
N GLN A 425 0.25 27.24 -38.23
CA GLN A 425 -0.93 27.85 -37.61
C GLN A 425 -1.72 28.73 -38.56
N TYR A 426 -1.03 29.37 -39.52
CA TYR A 426 -1.66 30.19 -40.55
C TYR A 426 -2.48 29.36 -41.56
N VAL A 427 -2.02 28.12 -41.86
CA VAL A 427 -2.68 27.21 -42.80
C VAL A 427 -4.08 26.79 -42.31
N ILE A 428 -4.18 26.50 -40.99
CA ILE A 428 -5.45 26.08 -40.39
C ILE A 428 -6.52 27.15 -40.44
N ASN A 429 -6.13 28.42 -40.35
CA ASN A 429 -7.03 29.56 -40.27
C ASN A 429 -7.22 30.28 -41.63
N ALA A 430 -6.54 29.85 -42.67
CA ALA A 430 -6.60 30.46 -43.99
C ALA A 430 -7.54 29.68 -44.91
N ASP A 431 -8.29 30.42 -45.72
CA ASP A 431 -9.11 29.85 -46.80
C ASP A 431 -8.24 29.76 -48.05
N ILE A 432 -7.38 28.75 -48.10
CA ILE A 432 -6.41 28.47 -49.16
C ILE A 432 -6.75 27.16 -49.87
N ALA A 433 -6.42 27.06 -51.16
CA ALA A 433 -6.69 25.86 -51.95
C ALA A 433 -5.82 24.67 -51.50
N ASP A 434 -6.32 23.44 -51.68
CA ASP A 434 -5.63 22.20 -51.29
C ASP A 434 -4.27 22.05 -51.95
N GLU A 435 -4.10 22.53 -53.21
CA GLU A 435 -2.86 22.54 -53.94
C GLU A 435 -1.78 23.44 -53.31
N GLU A 436 -2.22 24.56 -52.71
CA GLU A 436 -1.33 25.48 -51.99
C GLU A 436 -0.90 24.93 -50.65
N ILE A 437 -1.82 24.23 -49.95
CA ILE A 437 -1.48 23.49 -48.70
C ILE A 437 -0.45 22.40 -48.96
N LEU A 438 -0.52 21.70 -50.09
CA LEU A 438 0.39 20.63 -50.46
C LEU A 438 1.79 21.14 -50.84
N SER A 439 1.95 22.42 -51.16
CA SER A 439 3.22 23.04 -51.53
C SER A 439 4.00 23.55 -50.31
N GLU A 440 3.35 23.73 -49.18
CA GLU A 440 3.97 24.12 -47.89
C GLU A 440 4.49 22.91 -47.11
#